data_52514918ff710976871049dbc3dd03d6
#
_entry.id   52514918ff710976871049dbc3dd03d6
#
_cell.length_a   1.000
_cell.length_b   1.000
_cell.length_c   1.000
_cell.angle_alpha   90.00
_cell.angle_beta   90.00
_cell.angle_gamma   90.00
#
_symmetry.space_group_name_H-M   'P 1'
#
loop_
_entity.id
_entity.type
_entity.pdbx_description
1 polymer ?
#
loop_
_entity_poly.entity_id
_entity_poly.type
_entity_poly.pdbx_seq_one_letter_code
_entity_poly.pdbx_strand_id
1 'polypeptide(L)'
;MIDHMGISVSDYDAARAFYDKAFAPLGISLVMTVPPEFVGGRQVGGYGRGKPDFWITGGEQQTPPIHVAFTVDSRAEVDAFYAAAMAAGGTDNGAPGLRPHYHENYYGAFVRDPDGHNIEAVCHKPE
;
A
#
# COMPACT_ATOMS: atom_id res chain seq x y z
N MET A 1 12.09 -4.68 14.75
CA MET A 1 11.27 -3.91 13.80
C MET A 1 10.54 -4.85 12.87
N ILE A 2 9.44 -4.41 12.28
CA ILE A 2 8.64 -5.27 11.39
C ILE A 2 9.47 -5.61 10.15
N ASP A 3 9.57 -6.90 9.83
CA ASP A 3 10.23 -7.37 8.61
C ASP A 3 9.26 -7.39 7.43
N HIS A 4 8.07 -7.93 7.67
CA HIS A 4 7.01 -7.97 6.66
C HIS A 4 5.65 -8.09 7.36
N MET A 5 4.60 -7.80 6.61
CA MET A 5 3.24 -7.97 7.07
C MET A 5 2.34 -8.38 5.91
N GLY A 6 1.17 -8.88 6.21
CA GLY A 6 0.21 -9.29 5.19
C GLY A 6 -1.20 -8.85 5.51
N ILE A 7 -1.98 -8.64 4.45
CA ILE A 7 -3.42 -8.37 4.53
C ILE A 7 -4.19 -9.39 3.69
N SER A 8 -5.43 -9.62 4.06
CA SER A 8 -6.34 -10.37 3.21
C SER A 8 -7.15 -9.42 2.34
N VAL A 9 -7.41 -9.82 1.11
CA VAL A 9 -8.21 -9.06 0.14
C VAL A 9 -9.29 -9.96 -0.45
N SER A 10 -10.45 -9.39 -0.73
CA SER A 10 -11.58 -10.17 -1.27
C SER A 10 -11.33 -10.63 -2.70
N ASP A 11 -10.71 -9.78 -3.52
CA ASP A 11 -10.42 -10.03 -4.93
C ASP A 11 -8.95 -9.73 -5.20
N TYR A 12 -8.16 -10.80 -5.37
CA TYR A 12 -6.72 -10.69 -5.60
C TYR A 12 -6.39 -9.89 -6.86
N ASP A 13 -7.11 -10.13 -7.95
CA ASP A 13 -6.82 -9.45 -9.22
C ASP A 13 -7.13 -7.95 -9.13
N ALA A 14 -8.20 -7.58 -8.45
CA ALA A 14 -8.54 -6.18 -8.22
C ALA A 14 -7.50 -5.50 -7.32
N ALA A 15 -7.04 -6.18 -6.28
CA ALA A 15 -5.99 -5.68 -5.40
C ALA A 15 -4.68 -5.51 -6.16
N ARG A 16 -4.30 -6.50 -6.99
CA ARG A 16 -3.12 -6.41 -7.86
C ARG A 16 -3.17 -5.20 -8.77
N ALA A 17 -4.31 -4.98 -9.43
CA ALA A 17 -4.47 -3.85 -10.35
C ALA A 17 -4.29 -2.52 -9.61
N PHE A 18 -4.79 -2.41 -8.39
CA PHE A 18 -4.64 -1.23 -7.56
C PHE A 18 -3.19 -1.03 -7.12
N TYR A 19 -2.60 -2.04 -6.45
CA TYR A 19 -1.26 -1.91 -5.86
C TYR A 19 -0.15 -1.80 -6.91
N ASP A 20 -0.27 -2.49 -8.04
CA ASP A 20 0.70 -2.36 -9.12
C ASP A 20 0.83 -0.92 -9.58
N LYS A 21 -0.28 -0.18 -9.66
CA LYS A 21 -0.29 1.22 -10.08
C LYS A 21 0.08 2.18 -8.97
N ALA A 22 -0.50 1.99 -7.78
CA ALA A 22 -0.29 2.88 -6.65
C ALA A 22 1.16 2.87 -6.17
N PHE A 23 1.81 1.71 -6.21
CA PHE A 23 3.18 1.54 -5.73
C PHE A 23 4.26 1.83 -6.78
N ALA A 24 3.92 1.86 -8.06
CA ALA A 24 4.91 2.10 -9.12
C ALA A 24 5.73 3.38 -8.91
N PRO A 25 5.12 4.53 -8.54
CA PRO A 25 5.89 5.74 -8.28
C PRO A 25 6.85 5.63 -7.09
N LEU A 26 6.66 4.65 -6.21
CA LEU A 26 7.49 4.45 -5.03
C LEU A 26 8.60 3.43 -5.27
N GLY A 27 8.72 2.89 -6.48
CA GLY A 27 9.67 1.82 -6.78
C GLY A 27 9.31 0.49 -6.11
N ILE A 28 8.08 0.33 -5.69
CA ILE A 28 7.57 -0.91 -5.10
C ILE A 28 6.85 -1.70 -6.18
N SER A 29 7.19 -2.97 -6.31
CA SER A 29 6.57 -3.86 -7.29
C SER A 29 6.30 -5.23 -6.70
N LEU A 30 5.51 -6.03 -7.38
CA LEU A 30 5.33 -7.43 -7.02
C LEU A 30 6.63 -8.17 -7.30
N VAL A 31 7.30 -8.62 -6.25
CA VAL A 31 8.61 -9.26 -6.36
C VAL A 31 8.58 -10.76 -6.09
N MET A 32 7.49 -11.26 -5.54
CA MET A 32 7.35 -12.69 -5.23
C MET A 32 5.89 -13.12 -5.24
N THR A 33 5.64 -14.34 -5.72
CA THR A 33 4.35 -15.01 -5.55
C THR A 33 4.60 -16.35 -4.87
N VAL A 34 3.63 -16.82 -4.09
CA VAL A 34 3.71 -18.13 -3.45
C VAL A 34 2.88 -19.11 -4.27
N PRO A 35 3.43 -20.29 -4.64
CA PRO A 35 2.64 -21.31 -5.35
C PRO A 35 1.39 -21.66 -4.55
N PRO A 36 0.20 -21.74 -5.19
CA PRO A 36 -1.06 -21.98 -4.47
C PRO A 36 -1.08 -23.25 -3.63
N GLU A 37 -0.35 -24.29 -4.04
CA GLU A 37 -0.30 -25.54 -3.28
C GLU A 37 0.29 -25.40 -1.87
N PHE A 38 1.08 -24.35 -1.62
CA PHE A 38 1.64 -24.10 -0.30
C PHE A 38 0.72 -23.26 0.61
N VAL A 39 -0.33 -22.67 0.06
CA VAL A 39 -1.20 -21.73 0.77
C VAL A 39 -2.69 -22.05 0.61
N GLY A 40 -3.01 -23.34 0.51
CA GLY A 40 -4.39 -23.80 0.47
C GLY A 40 -5.15 -23.39 -0.81
N GLY A 41 -4.45 -23.24 -1.92
CA GLY A 41 -5.06 -22.85 -3.20
C GLY A 41 -5.28 -21.34 -3.35
N ARG A 42 -4.85 -20.54 -2.39
CA ARG A 42 -5.02 -19.08 -2.43
C ARG A 42 -3.99 -18.44 -3.35
N GLN A 43 -4.30 -17.23 -3.81
CA GLN A 43 -3.34 -16.38 -4.52
C GLN A 43 -2.65 -15.48 -3.50
N VAL A 44 -1.33 -15.50 -3.49
CA VAL A 44 -0.52 -14.72 -2.53
C VAL A 44 0.60 -14.03 -3.29
N GLY A 45 0.70 -12.72 -3.12
CA GLY A 45 1.74 -11.90 -3.74
C GLY A 45 2.41 -10.99 -2.74
N GLY A 46 3.72 -10.83 -2.91
CA GLY A 46 4.54 -9.98 -2.06
C GLY A 46 5.10 -8.79 -2.82
N TYR A 47 4.91 -7.61 -2.25
CA TYR A 47 5.38 -6.34 -2.78
C TYR A 47 6.57 -5.82 -1.99
N GLY A 48 7.51 -5.20 -2.67
CA GLY A 48 8.66 -4.58 -2.04
C GLY A 48 9.61 -3.96 -3.05
N ARG A 49 10.68 -3.39 -2.53
CA ARG A 49 11.80 -2.85 -3.32
C ARG A 49 12.94 -3.87 -3.34
N GLY A 50 12.70 -5.03 -4.01
CA GLY A 50 13.66 -6.12 -4.06
C GLY A 50 13.34 -7.25 -3.09
N LYS A 51 13.10 -6.96 -1.81
CA LYS A 51 12.63 -7.91 -0.81
C LYS A 51 11.13 -7.68 -0.56
N PRO A 52 10.29 -8.72 -0.53
CA PRO A 52 8.86 -8.53 -0.23
C PRO A 52 8.67 -8.21 1.26
N ASP A 53 8.00 -7.10 1.54
CA ASP A 53 7.69 -6.71 2.91
C ASP A 53 6.20 -6.40 3.12
N PHE A 54 5.41 -6.39 2.06
CA PHE A 54 3.96 -6.23 2.13
C PHE A 54 3.28 -7.30 1.28
N TRP A 55 2.47 -8.15 1.92
CA TRP A 55 1.85 -9.31 1.27
C TRP A 55 0.34 -9.14 1.16
N ILE A 56 -0.22 -9.58 0.03
CA ILE A 56 -1.67 -9.68 -0.15
C ILE A 56 -2.06 -11.14 -0.38
N THR A 57 -3.11 -11.58 0.30
CA THR A 57 -3.68 -12.92 0.14
C THR A 57 -5.13 -12.78 -0.28
N GLY A 58 -5.49 -13.38 -1.42
CA GLY A 58 -6.83 -13.29 -1.98
C GLY A 58 -7.82 -14.25 -1.36
N GLY A 59 -9.10 -13.98 -1.58
CA GLY A 59 -10.20 -14.89 -1.27
C GLY A 59 -10.98 -14.59 -0.01
N GLU A 60 -10.61 -13.58 0.76
CA GLU A 60 -11.31 -13.24 2.00
C GLU A 60 -11.19 -11.75 2.29
N GLN A 61 -12.31 -11.09 2.58
CA GLN A 61 -12.30 -9.71 3.01
C GLN A 61 -11.90 -9.63 4.48
N GLN A 62 -10.84 -8.87 4.77
CA GLN A 62 -10.38 -8.65 6.14
C GLN A 62 -11.21 -7.55 6.80
N THR A 63 -11.84 -7.88 7.93
CA THR A 63 -12.62 -6.92 8.73
C THR A 63 -12.22 -7.01 10.19
N PRO A 64 -12.03 -5.86 10.87
CA PRO A 64 -12.06 -4.51 10.28
C PRO A 64 -10.89 -4.30 9.33
N PRO A 65 -11.01 -3.34 8.39
CA PRO A 65 -9.87 -2.97 7.53
C PRO A 65 -8.74 -2.40 8.37
N ILE A 66 -7.51 -2.51 7.84
CA ILE A 66 -6.32 -2.09 8.57
C ILE A 66 -5.71 -0.84 7.96
N HIS A 67 -4.73 -0.28 8.66
CA HIS A 67 -3.95 0.87 8.23
C HIS A 67 -2.48 0.47 8.08
N VAL A 68 -1.91 0.75 6.91
CA VAL A 68 -0.48 0.52 6.62
C VAL A 68 0.11 1.78 6.04
N ALA A 69 1.23 2.23 6.59
CA ALA A 69 1.96 3.39 6.10
C ALA A 69 3.31 2.97 5.53
N PHE A 70 3.62 3.46 4.34
CA PHE A 70 4.87 3.20 3.63
C PHE A 70 5.72 4.46 3.69
N THR A 71 6.96 4.33 4.15
CA THR A 71 7.88 5.45 4.19
C THR A 71 8.47 5.71 2.81
N VAL A 72 8.54 6.99 2.45
CA VAL A 72 9.18 7.45 1.22
C VAL A 72 10.16 8.58 1.52
N ASP A 73 11.03 8.90 0.55
CA ASP A 73 12.13 9.82 0.78
C ASP A 73 11.83 11.28 0.42
N SER A 74 10.73 11.54 -0.28
CA SER A 74 10.38 12.90 -0.70
C SER A 74 8.88 13.13 -0.67
N ARG A 75 8.48 14.39 -0.54
CA ARG A 75 7.08 14.78 -0.65
C ARG A 75 6.54 14.55 -2.06
N ALA A 76 7.39 14.66 -3.08
CA ALA A 76 7.02 14.37 -4.46
C ALA A 76 6.56 12.92 -4.63
N GLU A 77 7.20 11.97 -3.93
CA GLU A 77 6.77 10.57 -3.95
C GLU A 77 5.41 10.37 -3.27
N VAL A 78 5.14 11.10 -2.18
CA VAL A 78 3.81 11.08 -1.55
C VAL A 78 2.75 11.58 -2.52
N ASP A 79 3.01 12.69 -3.20
CA ASP A 79 2.09 13.25 -4.20
C ASP A 79 1.85 12.28 -5.35
N ALA A 80 2.91 11.65 -5.85
CA ALA A 80 2.85 10.69 -6.95
C ALA A 80 2.06 9.43 -6.57
N PHE A 81 2.27 8.92 -5.35
CA PHE A 81 1.49 7.80 -4.82
C PHE A 81 0.00 8.14 -4.81
N TYR A 82 -0.36 9.29 -4.26
CA TYR A 82 -1.77 9.69 -4.15
C TYR A 82 -2.42 9.77 -5.54
N ALA A 83 -1.77 10.44 -6.48
CA ALA A 83 -2.29 10.57 -7.84
C ALA A 83 -2.46 9.19 -8.52
N ALA A 84 -1.48 8.31 -8.40
CA ALA A 84 -1.53 6.98 -9.00
C ALA A 84 -2.60 6.09 -8.33
N ALA A 85 -2.71 6.14 -7.01
CA ALA A 85 -3.68 5.35 -6.26
C ALA A 85 -5.12 5.79 -6.57
N MET A 86 -5.36 7.10 -6.66
CA MET A 86 -6.66 7.62 -7.04
C MET A 86 -7.01 7.24 -8.49
N ALA A 87 -6.06 7.33 -9.41
CA ALA A 87 -6.24 6.92 -10.80
C ALA A 87 -6.51 5.42 -10.93
N ALA A 88 -5.99 4.62 -10.00
CA ALA A 88 -6.20 3.17 -9.97
C ALA A 88 -7.54 2.76 -9.33
N GLY A 89 -8.39 3.72 -8.99
CA GLY A 89 -9.71 3.45 -8.43
C GLY A 89 -9.78 3.52 -6.91
N GLY A 90 -8.72 3.99 -6.25
CA GLY A 90 -8.73 4.19 -4.81
C GLY A 90 -9.70 5.28 -4.37
N THR A 91 -10.07 5.27 -3.12
CA THR A 91 -10.95 6.27 -2.50
C THR A 91 -10.13 7.20 -1.63
N ASP A 92 -10.30 8.51 -1.80
CA ASP A 92 -9.61 9.51 -1.00
C ASP A 92 -9.90 9.32 0.49
N ASN A 93 -8.83 9.33 1.28
CA ASN A 93 -8.90 9.29 2.75
C ASN A 93 -7.97 10.33 3.38
N GLY A 94 -7.46 11.25 2.60
CA GLY A 94 -6.57 12.34 3.03
C GLY A 94 -5.60 12.73 1.93
N ALA A 95 -5.83 13.88 1.30
CA ALA A 95 -4.96 14.39 0.23
C ALA A 95 -3.55 14.71 0.76
N PRO A 96 -2.54 14.74 -0.13
CA PRO A 96 -1.18 15.05 0.30
C PRO A 96 -1.08 16.38 1.04
N GLY A 97 -0.34 16.37 2.14
CA GLY A 97 -0.13 17.58 2.93
C GLY A 97 0.56 17.30 4.26
N LEU A 98 0.95 18.38 4.90
CA LEU A 98 1.55 18.32 6.24
C LEU A 98 0.49 17.94 7.28
N ARG A 99 0.93 17.14 8.26
CA ARG A 99 0.14 16.75 9.43
C ARG A 99 0.92 17.16 10.69
N PRO A 100 1.00 18.48 10.98
CA PRO A 100 1.84 18.98 12.08
C PRO A 100 1.42 18.46 13.45
N HIS A 101 0.16 18.05 13.60
CA HIS A 101 -0.33 17.43 14.83
C HIS A 101 0.21 16.02 15.08
N TYR A 102 0.78 15.37 14.05
CA TYR A 102 1.51 14.11 14.23
C TYR A 102 2.97 14.41 14.59
N HIS A 103 3.65 15.17 13.75
CA HIS A 103 4.91 15.83 14.05
C HIS A 103 5.26 16.84 12.93
N GLU A 104 6.33 17.62 13.14
CA GLU A 104 6.60 18.84 12.38
C GLU A 104 6.81 18.62 10.88
N ASN A 105 7.45 17.53 10.46
CA ASN A 105 7.73 17.23 9.05
C ASN A 105 6.90 16.09 8.49
N TYR A 106 5.79 15.75 9.14
CA TYR A 106 4.94 14.67 8.68
C TYR A 106 4.16 15.11 7.44
N TYR A 107 4.58 14.62 6.28
CA TYR A 107 3.89 14.87 5.02
C TYR A 107 3.34 13.54 4.51
N GLY A 108 2.04 13.40 4.48
CA GLY A 108 1.38 12.13 4.15
C GLY A 108 0.20 12.28 3.24
N ALA A 109 -0.18 11.18 2.63
CA ALA A 109 -1.41 11.02 1.86
C ALA A 109 -2.01 9.65 2.14
N PHE A 110 -3.32 9.56 2.13
CA PHE A 110 -4.08 8.39 2.54
C PHE A 110 -5.11 8.05 1.46
N VAL A 111 -5.10 6.79 1.01
CA VAL A 111 -6.05 6.28 0.02
C VAL A 111 -6.57 4.93 0.50
N ARG A 112 -7.88 4.69 0.34
CA ARG A 112 -8.44 3.37 0.62
C ARG A 112 -8.30 2.48 -0.60
N ASP A 113 -7.85 1.25 -0.36
CA ASP A 113 -7.78 0.23 -1.40
C ASP A 113 -9.19 -0.33 -1.72
N PRO A 114 -9.33 -1.27 -2.69
CA PRO A 114 -10.64 -1.83 -3.04
C PRO A 114 -11.42 -2.44 -1.88
N ASP A 115 -10.75 -2.94 -0.84
CA ASP A 115 -11.41 -3.51 0.35
C ASP A 115 -11.60 -2.50 1.49
N GLY A 116 -11.14 -1.26 1.30
CA GLY A 116 -11.28 -0.22 2.32
C GLY A 116 -10.10 -0.12 3.29
N HIS A 117 -9.01 -0.85 3.05
CA HIS A 117 -7.80 -0.67 3.85
C HIS A 117 -7.22 0.73 3.64
N ASN A 118 -6.79 1.35 4.73
CA ASN A 118 -6.19 2.68 4.72
C ASN A 118 -4.70 2.55 4.38
N ILE A 119 -4.34 2.94 3.15
CA ILE A 119 -2.97 2.85 2.65
C ILE A 119 -2.39 4.25 2.59
N GLU A 120 -1.26 4.43 3.24
CA GLU A 120 -0.61 5.73 3.41
C GLU A 120 0.79 5.71 2.82
N ALA A 121 1.18 6.81 2.17
CA ALA A 121 2.60 7.11 1.93
C ALA A 121 2.98 8.31 2.80
N VAL A 122 4.13 8.25 3.47
CA VAL A 122 4.57 9.30 4.38
C VAL A 122 6.04 9.61 4.22
N CYS A 123 6.37 10.90 4.17
CA CYS A 123 7.72 11.42 4.21
C CYS A 123 7.92 12.23 5.48
N HIS A 124 8.98 11.91 6.23
CA HIS A 124 9.32 12.62 7.46
C HIS A 124 10.44 13.67 7.28
N LYS A 125 10.97 13.77 6.06
CA LYS A 125 12.08 14.70 5.80
C LYS A 125 11.58 16.11 5.59
N PRO A 126 12.29 17.12 6.12
CA PRO A 126 11.95 18.52 5.83
C PRO A 126 12.24 18.85 4.36
N GLU A 127 11.39 19.71 3.79
CA GLU A 127 11.57 20.23 2.42
C GLU A 127 11.20 21.70 2.36
#